data_c9ae7071654ecc71251469b8e7274a24
#
_entry.id   c9ae7071654ecc71251469b8e7274a24
#
_cell.length_a   1.000
_cell.length_b   1.000
_cell.length_c   1.000
_cell.angle_alpha   90.00
_cell.angle_beta   90.00
_cell.angle_gamma   90.00
#
_symmetry.space_group_name_H-M   'P 1'
#
loop_
_entity.id
_entity.type
_entity.pdbx_description
1 polymer ?
#
loop_
_entity_poly.entity_id
_entity_poly.type
_entity_poly.pdbx_seq_one_letter_code
_entity_poly.pdbx_strand_id
1 'polypeptide(L)'
;MRLLLGLLGVCGLLMVPCPVGVAQADAGDCPPYCDRIPSSAWIAAPSIPLYDVYRWPDPAAVAMPTSAPRWQFEEQCAVPAGREDPRDYAVAGRAVVTQPAGEWQLQIQVLHWRGETWRTGETAMTVLRGATDAIRRCQHTAPGSSPTITTDLGTGVAAVLSVAGERVLREYLLADPRNGTVVELAMWASSPPRVPWSARSDVEVLAALAVPLCTAYIDSCL
;
A
#
# COMPACT_ATOMS: atom_id res chain seq x y z
N MET A 1 86.01 -14.03 -30.93
CA MET A 1 85.34 -15.33 -30.81
C MET A 1 84.82 -15.46 -29.38
N ARG A 2 83.58 -14.96 -29.12
CA ARG A 2 82.81 -15.24 -27.89
C ARG A 2 81.34 -14.90 -28.18
N LEU A 3 80.54 -15.94 -28.26
CA LEU A 3 79.09 -15.90 -28.37
C LEU A 3 78.49 -15.33 -27.08
N LEU A 4 77.52 -14.40 -27.18
CA LEU A 4 76.65 -14.03 -26.11
C LEU A 4 75.23 -14.42 -26.54
N LEU A 5 74.61 -15.41 -25.84
CA LEU A 5 73.26 -15.80 -25.95
C LEU A 5 72.38 -14.73 -25.25
N GLY A 6 71.42 -14.15 -25.97
CA GLY A 6 70.38 -13.32 -25.38
C GLY A 6 69.23 -14.22 -24.92
N LEU A 7 68.86 -14.12 -23.65
CA LEU A 7 67.62 -14.69 -23.09
C LEU A 7 66.46 -13.72 -23.38
N LEU A 8 65.49 -14.14 -24.19
CA LEU A 8 64.21 -13.49 -24.37
C LEU A 8 63.29 -13.96 -23.22
N GLY A 9 63.02 -13.04 -22.30
CA GLY A 9 62.02 -13.22 -21.26
C GLY A 9 60.60 -12.95 -21.82
N VAL A 10 59.80 -14.00 -21.92
CA VAL A 10 58.35 -13.90 -22.24
C VAL A 10 57.60 -13.56 -20.95
N CYS A 11 57.18 -12.28 -20.81
CA CYS A 11 56.20 -11.86 -19.80
C CYS A 11 54.80 -12.33 -20.22
N GLY A 12 54.36 -13.44 -19.67
CA GLY A 12 52.95 -13.88 -19.79
C GLY A 12 52.07 -12.98 -18.95
N LEU A 13 51.23 -12.15 -19.60
CA LEU A 13 50.11 -11.47 -18.95
C LEU A 13 49.05 -12.50 -18.56
N LEU A 14 48.99 -12.84 -17.27
CA LEU A 14 47.88 -13.55 -16.67
C LEU A 14 46.70 -12.56 -16.57
N MET A 15 45.78 -12.61 -17.53
CA MET A 15 44.43 -11.99 -17.39
C MET A 15 43.69 -12.77 -16.31
N VAL A 16 43.61 -12.19 -15.13
CA VAL A 16 42.68 -12.63 -14.09
C VAL A 16 41.29 -12.14 -14.50
N PRO A 17 40.33 -13.04 -14.77
CA PRO A 17 38.95 -12.57 -15.02
C PRO A 17 38.41 -11.97 -13.71
N CYS A 18 38.16 -10.66 -13.69
CA CYS A 18 37.38 -10.02 -12.65
C CYS A 18 35.99 -10.66 -12.67
N PRO A 19 35.48 -11.22 -11.56
CA PRO A 19 34.12 -11.65 -11.49
C PRO A 19 33.26 -10.37 -11.68
N VAL A 20 32.52 -10.31 -12.77
CA VAL A 20 31.46 -9.31 -12.96
C VAL A 20 30.41 -9.68 -11.92
N GLY A 21 30.48 -9.04 -10.75
CA GLY A 21 29.43 -9.11 -9.77
C GLY A 21 28.16 -8.57 -10.42
N VAL A 22 27.23 -9.44 -10.75
CA VAL A 22 25.85 -9.02 -11.05
C VAL A 22 25.37 -8.37 -9.76
N ALA A 23 25.22 -7.04 -9.76
CA ALA A 23 24.51 -6.34 -8.71
C ALA A 23 23.10 -6.91 -8.70
N GLN A 24 22.81 -7.84 -7.79
CA GLN A 24 21.45 -8.20 -7.47
C GLN A 24 20.86 -6.98 -6.75
N ALA A 25 19.97 -6.25 -7.43
CA ALA A 25 19.12 -5.27 -6.77
C ALA A 25 18.39 -6.03 -5.65
N ASP A 26 18.53 -5.54 -4.42
CA ASP A 26 17.85 -6.10 -3.27
C ASP A 26 16.35 -6.07 -3.58
N ALA A 27 15.62 -7.14 -3.27
CA ALA A 27 14.19 -7.25 -3.60
C ALA A 27 13.33 -6.18 -2.90
N GLY A 28 13.93 -5.35 -2.03
CA GLY A 28 13.34 -4.20 -1.38
C GLY A 28 13.41 -2.90 -2.19
N ASP A 29 14.42 -2.74 -3.06
CA ASP A 29 14.59 -1.52 -3.85
C ASP A 29 13.78 -1.60 -5.14
N CYS A 30 12.59 -1.02 -5.11
CA CYS A 30 11.68 -1.05 -6.24
C CYS A 30 11.68 0.30 -6.95
N PRO A 31 12.25 0.40 -8.18
CA PRO A 31 12.04 1.58 -9.01
C PRO A 31 10.56 1.72 -9.37
N PRO A 32 10.08 2.93 -9.80
CA PRO A 32 8.67 3.21 -10.06
C PRO A 32 7.99 2.30 -11.09
N TYR A 33 8.72 1.34 -11.69
CA TYR A 33 8.23 0.39 -12.70
C TYR A 33 8.18 -1.07 -12.21
N CYS A 34 8.12 -1.31 -10.92
CA CYS A 34 8.07 -2.67 -10.39
C CYS A 34 6.74 -3.36 -10.66
N ASP A 35 6.82 -4.67 -10.88
CA ASP A 35 5.66 -5.53 -11.15
C ASP A 35 4.95 -6.01 -9.87
N ARG A 36 5.44 -5.65 -8.71
CA ARG A 36 4.90 -6.05 -7.40
C ARG A 36 5.03 -4.91 -6.39
N ILE A 37 4.17 -4.95 -5.39
CA ILE A 37 4.29 -4.06 -4.23
C ILE A 37 5.49 -4.55 -3.39
N PRO A 38 6.49 -3.69 -3.13
CA PRO A 38 7.62 -4.06 -2.28
C PRO A 38 7.18 -4.29 -0.84
N SER A 39 7.88 -5.18 -0.13
CA SER A 39 7.59 -5.46 1.27
C SER A 39 7.71 -4.22 2.17
N SER A 40 8.60 -3.30 1.81
CA SER A 40 8.80 -2.03 2.52
C SER A 40 7.67 -1.02 2.34
N ALA A 41 6.71 -1.23 1.41
CA ALA A 41 5.56 -0.32 1.19
C ALA A 41 4.40 -0.54 2.17
N TRP A 42 4.47 -1.57 2.99
CA TRP A 42 3.39 -1.92 3.91
C TRP A 42 3.57 -1.27 5.27
N ILE A 43 2.45 -0.81 5.85
CA ILE A 43 2.44 -0.30 7.23
C ILE A 43 3.01 -1.33 8.20
N ALA A 44 3.84 -0.91 9.12
CA ALA A 44 4.36 -1.79 10.16
C ALA A 44 3.23 -2.30 11.07
N ALA A 45 3.19 -3.60 11.34
CA ALA A 45 2.13 -4.22 12.14
C ALA A 45 1.86 -3.51 13.49
N PRO A 46 2.87 -3.07 14.28
CA PRO A 46 2.63 -2.33 15.50
C PRO A 46 1.95 -0.95 15.33
N SER A 47 1.97 -0.41 14.10
CA SER A 47 1.33 0.86 13.77
C SER A 47 -0.15 0.71 13.40
N ILE A 48 -0.61 -0.51 13.16
CA ILE A 48 -2.02 -0.80 12.87
C ILE A 48 -2.85 -0.63 14.16
N PRO A 49 -4.00 0.04 14.12
CA PRO A 49 -4.88 0.16 15.30
C PRO A 49 -5.21 -1.21 15.91
N LEU A 50 -5.36 -1.25 17.23
CA LEU A 50 -5.67 -2.46 18.01
C LEU A 50 -4.58 -3.55 17.97
N TYR A 51 -3.38 -3.22 17.54
CA TYR A 51 -2.26 -4.19 17.51
C TYR A 51 -2.01 -4.85 18.87
N ASP A 52 -2.12 -4.11 19.96
CA ASP A 52 -1.86 -4.64 21.30
C ASP A 52 -2.83 -5.77 21.68
N VAL A 53 -4.01 -5.79 21.10
CA VAL A 53 -5.05 -6.82 21.32
C VAL A 53 -4.89 -7.97 20.32
N TYR A 54 -4.84 -7.64 19.02
CA TYR A 54 -4.93 -8.65 17.96
C TYR A 54 -3.57 -9.19 17.49
N ARG A 55 -2.47 -8.47 17.79
CA ARG A 55 -1.13 -8.85 17.35
C ARG A 55 -1.12 -9.15 15.84
N TRP A 56 -1.66 -8.19 15.06
CA TRP A 56 -1.75 -8.34 13.61
C TRP A 56 -0.45 -8.89 13.00
N PRO A 57 -0.52 -9.85 12.07
CA PRO A 57 0.68 -10.29 11.35
C PRO A 57 1.26 -9.15 10.53
N ASP A 58 2.51 -9.30 10.11
CA ASP A 58 3.11 -8.39 9.14
C ASP A 58 2.30 -8.40 7.83
N PRO A 59 1.72 -7.27 7.40
CA PRO A 59 0.93 -7.22 6.17
C PRO A 59 1.71 -7.69 4.94
N ALA A 60 3.01 -7.39 4.85
CA ALA A 60 3.84 -7.83 3.73
C ALA A 60 3.94 -9.35 3.64
N ALA A 61 3.88 -10.06 4.76
CA ALA A 61 3.98 -11.52 4.80
C ALA A 61 2.69 -12.23 4.38
N VAL A 62 1.54 -11.57 4.50
CA VAL A 62 0.22 -12.15 4.19
C VAL A 62 -0.42 -11.55 2.95
N ALA A 63 0.22 -10.55 2.34
CA ALA A 63 -0.27 -9.87 1.16
C ALA A 63 -0.22 -10.77 -0.08
N MET A 64 -1.29 -10.72 -0.87
CA MET A 64 -1.41 -11.39 -2.16
C MET A 64 -1.64 -10.37 -3.27
N PRO A 65 -1.09 -10.60 -4.49
CA PRO A 65 -1.46 -9.79 -5.64
C PRO A 65 -2.96 -9.82 -5.91
N THR A 66 -3.54 -8.70 -6.32
CA THR A 66 -4.95 -8.60 -6.70
C THR A 66 -5.09 -7.92 -8.06
N SER A 67 -5.92 -8.46 -8.94
CA SER A 67 -6.18 -7.93 -10.29
C SER A 67 -7.40 -7.02 -10.37
N ALA A 68 -8.23 -6.99 -9.35
CA ALA A 68 -9.44 -6.17 -9.30
C ALA A 68 -9.54 -5.52 -7.91
N PRO A 69 -8.73 -4.50 -7.64
CA PRO A 69 -8.72 -3.87 -6.34
C PRO A 69 -10.04 -3.12 -6.07
N ARG A 70 -10.65 -3.42 -4.93
CA ARG A 70 -11.87 -2.79 -4.46
C ARG A 70 -11.70 -2.36 -3.02
N TRP A 71 -12.15 -1.14 -2.69
CA TRP A 71 -12.14 -0.64 -1.33
C TRP A 71 -13.20 -1.33 -0.48
N GLN A 72 -12.93 -1.53 0.80
CA GLN A 72 -13.85 -2.22 1.71
C GLN A 72 -15.18 -1.48 1.85
N PHE A 73 -15.17 -0.16 1.82
CA PHE A 73 -16.40 0.63 1.91
C PHE A 73 -17.31 0.49 0.68
N GLU A 74 -16.79 0.14 -0.49
CA GLU A 74 -17.57 0.06 -1.74
C GLU A 74 -18.64 -1.02 -1.67
N GLU A 75 -18.35 -2.15 -0.99
CA GLU A 75 -19.35 -3.18 -0.72
C GLU A 75 -20.49 -2.63 0.12
N GLN A 76 -20.15 -1.89 1.19
CA GLN A 76 -21.15 -1.33 2.12
C GLN A 76 -21.94 -0.18 1.55
N CYS A 77 -21.35 0.58 0.64
CA CYS A 77 -21.98 1.70 -0.03
C CYS A 77 -22.64 1.34 -1.36
N ALA A 78 -22.68 0.05 -1.72
CA ALA A 78 -23.22 -0.44 -2.99
C ALA A 78 -22.66 0.30 -4.22
N VAL A 79 -21.36 0.63 -4.19
CA VAL A 79 -20.68 1.31 -5.29
C VAL A 79 -20.46 0.31 -6.44
N PRO A 80 -21.03 0.56 -7.64
CA PRO A 80 -20.83 -0.35 -8.75
C PRO A 80 -19.37 -0.34 -9.25
N ALA A 81 -18.92 -1.46 -9.81
CA ALA A 81 -17.64 -1.48 -10.53
C ALA A 81 -17.73 -0.57 -11.76
N GLY A 82 -16.80 0.38 -11.89
CA GLY A 82 -16.68 1.22 -13.07
C GLY A 82 -16.24 0.39 -14.28
N ARG A 83 -16.65 0.80 -15.50
CA ARG A 83 -16.19 0.14 -16.74
C ARG A 83 -14.73 0.44 -17.06
N GLU A 84 -14.22 1.58 -16.62
CA GLU A 84 -12.85 2.06 -16.83
C GLU A 84 -12.31 2.57 -15.50
N ASP A 85 -12.14 1.63 -14.56
CA ASP A 85 -11.60 1.97 -13.24
C ASP A 85 -10.07 2.10 -13.35
N PRO A 86 -9.47 3.26 -13.02
CA PRO A 86 -8.03 3.43 -13.07
C PRO A 86 -7.28 2.40 -12.23
N ARG A 87 -7.91 1.84 -11.20
CA ARG A 87 -7.32 0.84 -10.30
C ARG A 87 -7.01 -0.48 -11.01
N ASP A 88 -7.73 -0.82 -12.09
CA ASP A 88 -7.49 -2.04 -12.87
C ASP A 88 -6.14 -2.03 -13.59
N TYR A 89 -5.52 -0.85 -13.72
CA TYR A 89 -4.20 -0.67 -14.33
C TYR A 89 -3.06 -0.52 -13.31
N ALA A 90 -3.37 -0.58 -12.02
CA ALA A 90 -2.38 -0.52 -10.95
C ALA A 90 -1.75 -1.89 -10.68
N VAL A 91 -0.49 -1.89 -10.27
CA VAL A 91 0.05 -3.01 -9.51
C VAL A 91 -0.58 -2.96 -8.13
N ALA A 92 -1.25 -4.02 -7.73
CA ALA A 92 -1.97 -4.04 -6.47
C ALA A 92 -1.67 -5.27 -5.63
N GLY A 93 -1.56 -5.06 -4.32
CA GLY A 93 -1.47 -6.10 -3.31
C GLY A 93 -2.50 -5.89 -2.22
N ARG A 94 -3.02 -6.98 -1.68
CA ARG A 94 -4.01 -6.98 -0.61
C ARG A 94 -3.62 -7.95 0.49
N ALA A 95 -3.58 -7.46 1.72
CA ALA A 95 -3.46 -8.25 2.95
C ALA A 95 -4.82 -8.27 3.65
N VAL A 96 -5.32 -9.46 3.98
CA VAL A 96 -6.58 -9.64 4.72
C VAL A 96 -6.32 -10.51 5.93
N VAL A 97 -6.78 -10.06 7.09
CA VAL A 97 -6.72 -10.83 8.33
C VAL A 97 -8.12 -11.00 8.87
N THR A 98 -8.60 -12.24 8.85
CA THR A 98 -9.92 -12.61 9.32
C THR A 98 -9.87 -13.05 10.78
N GLN A 99 -10.76 -12.52 11.59
CA GLN A 99 -10.95 -12.85 12.99
C GLN A 99 -12.33 -13.51 13.22
N PRO A 100 -12.56 -14.18 14.34
CA PRO A 100 -13.86 -14.72 14.69
C PRO A 100 -14.98 -13.67 14.65
N ALA A 101 -16.22 -14.12 14.51
CA ALA A 101 -17.39 -13.24 14.48
C ALA A 101 -17.47 -12.33 15.72
N GLY A 102 -17.71 -11.06 15.49
CA GLY A 102 -17.75 -10.03 16.54
C GLY A 102 -16.41 -9.35 16.82
N GLU A 103 -15.32 -9.88 16.30
CA GLU A 103 -14.00 -9.26 16.39
C GLU A 103 -13.72 -8.35 15.18
N TRP A 104 -12.71 -7.48 15.31
CA TRP A 104 -12.28 -6.64 14.21
C TRP A 104 -11.60 -7.46 13.13
N GLN A 105 -12.03 -7.24 11.91
CA GLN A 105 -11.40 -7.71 10.68
C GLN A 105 -10.44 -6.63 10.18
N LEU A 106 -9.46 -7.00 9.38
CA LEU A 106 -8.48 -6.07 8.80
C LEU A 106 -8.30 -6.35 7.32
N GLN A 107 -8.32 -5.29 6.51
CA GLN A 107 -7.81 -5.27 5.14
C GLN A 107 -6.84 -4.12 4.99
N ILE A 108 -5.70 -4.40 4.34
CA ILE A 108 -4.78 -3.38 3.87
C ILE A 108 -4.55 -3.64 2.40
N GLN A 109 -4.63 -2.60 1.58
CA GLN A 109 -4.43 -2.71 0.15
C GLN A 109 -3.52 -1.58 -0.32
N VAL A 110 -2.54 -1.92 -1.15
CA VAL A 110 -1.61 -0.95 -1.75
C VAL A 110 -1.75 -1.05 -3.26
N LEU A 111 -1.97 0.10 -3.89
CA LEU A 111 -2.05 0.27 -5.33
C LEU A 111 -0.94 1.20 -5.79
N HIS A 112 -0.20 0.80 -6.80
CA HIS A 112 0.88 1.61 -7.37
C HIS A 112 0.76 1.65 -8.89
N TRP A 113 0.72 2.86 -9.47
CA TRP A 113 0.68 3.05 -10.92
C TRP A 113 2.09 3.22 -11.47
N ARG A 114 2.37 2.50 -12.56
CA ARG A 114 3.62 2.62 -13.30
C ARG A 114 3.58 3.82 -14.24
N GLY A 115 4.72 4.44 -14.44
CA GLY A 115 4.88 5.50 -15.43
C GLY A 115 5.50 6.77 -14.87
N GLU A 116 5.31 7.87 -15.58
CA GLU A 116 5.84 9.16 -15.16
C GLU A 116 5.17 9.64 -13.87
N THR A 117 5.97 10.03 -12.90
CA THR A 117 5.53 10.38 -11.53
C THR A 117 4.37 11.38 -11.51
N TRP A 118 4.40 12.41 -12.36
CA TRP A 118 3.34 13.41 -12.38
C TRP A 118 1.99 12.84 -12.85
N ARG A 119 2.00 11.92 -13.85
CA ARG A 119 0.77 11.25 -14.33
C ARG A 119 0.21 10.27 -13.30
N THR A 120 1.10 9.46 -12.74
CA THR A 120 0.69 8.45 -11.75
C THR A 120 0.24 9.11 -10.45
N GLY A 121 0.89 10.22 -10.06
CA GLY A 121 0.46 11.03 -8.94
C GLY A 121 -0.92 11.66 -9.14
N GLU A 122 -1.22 12.17 -10.33
CA GLU A 122 -2.54 12.69 -10.67
C GLU A 122 -3.60 11.58 -10.65
N THR A 123 -3.25 10.39 -11.15
CA THR A 123 -4.13 9.21 -11.09
C THR A 123 -4.42 8.81 -9.65
N ALA A 124 -3.41 8.72 -8.78
CA ALA A 124 -3.58 8.40 -7.36
C ALA A 124 -4.52 9.41 -6.67
N MET A 125 -4.31 10.69 -6.92
CA MET A 125 -5.17 11.75 -6.37
C MET A 125 -6.59 11.70 -6.93
N THR A 126 -6.78 11.32 -8.20
CA THR A 126 -8.10 11.16 -8.80
C THR A 126 -8.85 9.99 -8.19
N VAL A 127 -8.16 8.86 -7.96
CA VAL A 127 -8.73 7.69 -7.28
C VAL A 127 -9.12 8.04 -5.84
N LEU A 128 -8.29 8.75 -5.08
CA LEU A 128 -8.62 9.19 -3.72
C LEU A 128 -9.85 10.11 -3.71
N ARG A 129 -9.89 11.12 -4.59
CA ARG A 129 -11.06 12.02 -4.69
C ARG A 129 -12.34 11.27 -5.04
N GLY A 130 -12.27 10.34 -6.00
CA GLY A 130 -13.39 9.49 -6.37
C GLY A 130 -13.91 8.64 -5.21
N ALA A 131 -13.00 8.04 -4.43
CA ALA A 131 -13.33 7.28 -3.22
C ALA A 131 -13.97 8.16 -2.14
N THR A 132 -13.41 9.34 -1.88
CA THR A 132 -13.94 10.30 -0.92
C THR A 132 -15.36 10.74 -1.29
N ASP A 133 -15.61 11.02 -2.57
CA ASP A 133 -16.93 11.38 -3.07
C ASP A 133 -17.92 10.21 -3.02
N ALA A 134 -17.45 8.99 -3.24
CA ALA A 134 -18.30 7.81 -3.08
C ALA A 134 -18.69 7.59 -1.61
N ILE A 135 -17.78 7.78 -0.66
CA ILE A 135 -18.09 7.76 0.77
C ILE A 135 -19.12 8.81 1.12
N ARG A 136 -18.97 10.05 0.66
CA ARG A 136 -19.96 11.13 0.89
C ARG A 136 -21.35 10.80 0.35
N ARG A 137 -21.43 10.10 -0.77
CA ARG A 137 -22.70 9.68 -1.39
C ARG A 137 -23.25 8.37 -0.86
N CYS A 138 -22.53 7.67 0.02
CA CYS A 138 -22.86 6.32 0.47
C CYS A 138 -24.30 6.18 0.98
N GLN A 139 -24.81 7.17 1.72
CA GLN A 139 -26.18 7.14 2.22
C GLN A 139 -27.23 7.20 1.09
N HIS A 140 -26.92 7.78 -0.06
CA HIS A 140 -27.81 7.82 -1.21
C HIS A 140 -27.83 6.49 -1.98
N THR A 141 -26.67 5.81 -2.07
CA THR A 141 -26.54 4.53 -2.77
C THR A 141 -26.91 3.34 -1.90
N ALA A 142 -26.72 3.45 -0.59
CA ALA A 142 -27.04 2.45 0.42
C ALA A 142 -27.73 3.12 1.62
N PRO A 143 -29.07 3.29 1.61
CA PRO A 143 -29.79 4.08 2.63
C PRO A 143 -29.63 3.55 4.08
N GLY A 144 -29.26 2.27 4.24
CA GLY A 144 -28.93 1.69 5.56
C GLY A 144 -27.56 2.09 6.10
N SER A 145 -26.74 2.77 5.29
CA SER A 145 -25.40 3.21 5.66
C SER A 145 -25.38 4.65 6.15
N SER A 146 -24.58 4.91 7.18
CA SER A 146 -24.38 6.25 7.76
C SER A 146 -22.89 6.59 7.74
N PRO A 147 -22.39 7.22 6.66
CA PRO A 147 -20.99 7.59 6.53
C PRO A 147 -20.72 8.92 7.28
N THR A 148 -19.55 8.99 7.92
CA THR A 148 -19.01 10.20 8.52
C THR A 148 -17.53 10.30 8.17
N ILE A 149 -17.13 11.33 7.42
CA ILE A 149 -15.72 11.65 7.23
C ILE A 149 -15.24 12.33 8.52
N THR A 150 -14.28 11.72 9.17
CA THR A 150 -13.71 12.18 10.45
C THR A 150 -12.44 13.01 10.25
N THR A 151 -11.73 12.78 9.13
CA THR A 151 -10.53 13.54 8.77
C THR A 151 -10.42 13.63 7.25
N ASP A 152 -10.07 14.80 6.72
CA ASP A 152 -9.77 15.05 5.31
C ASP A 152 -8.56 15.98 5.22
N LEU A 153 -7.44 15.43 4.76
CA LEU A 153 -6.15 16.12 4.62
C LEU A 153 -5.84 16.51 3.15
N GLY A 154 -6.78 16.24 2.23
CA GLY A 154 -6.56 16.40 0.80
C GLY A 154 -5.79 15.23 0.17
N THR A 155 -4.71 14.76 0.79
CA THR A 155 -3.96 13.54 0.37
C THR A 155 -4.35 12.31 1.16
N GLY A 156 -5.17 12.42 2.18
CA GLY A 156 -5.64 11.32 2.99
C GLY A 156 -7.02 11.60 3.57
N VAL A 157 -7.84 10.58 3.68
CA VAL A 157 -9.17 10.63 4.25
C VAL A 157 -9.38 9.51 5.26
N ALA A 158 -10.02 9.82 6.37
CA ALA A 158 -10.53 8.84 7.31
C ALA A 158 -12.05 8.97 7.42
N ALA A 159 -12.73 7.84 7.50
CA ALA A 159 -14.18 7.79 7.63
C ALA A 159 -14.63 6.66 8.54
N VAL A 160 -15.78 6.85 9.16
CA VAL A 160 -16.52 5.82 9.89
C VAL A 160 -17.85 5.59 9.17
N LEU A 161 -18.13 4.34 8.84
CA LEU A 161 -19.38 3.93 8.24
C LEU A 161 -20.10 2.98 9.21
N SER A 162 -21.34 3.30 9.56
CA SER A 162 -22.24 2.38 10.26
C SER A 162 -23.26 1.84 9.26
N VAL A 163 -23.50 0.53 9.26
CA VAL A 163 -24.44 -0.11 8.34
C VAL A 163 -25.55 -0.75 9.14
N ALA A 164 -26.78 -0.23 9.00
CA ALA A 164 -28.00 -0.71 9.66
C ALA A 164 -27.88 -0.85 11.19
N GLY A 165 -26.89 -0.23 11.82
CA GLY A 165 -26.58 -0.43 13.24
C GLY A 165 -25.94 -1.78 13.59
N GLU A 166 -25.71 -2.65 12.61
CA GLU A 166 -25.18 -4.01 12.81
C GLU A 166 -23.66 -4.13 12.55
N ARG A 167 -23.11 -3.21 11.77
CA ARG A 167 -21.69 -3.19 11.41
C ARG A 167 -21.12 -1.79 11.52
N VAL A 168 -19.86 -1.70 11.93
CA VAL A 168 -19.05 -0.49 11.87
C VAL A 168 -17.81 -0.77 11.02
N LEU A 169 -17.48 0.14 10.12
CA LEU A 169 -16.27 0.16 9.32
C LEU A 169 -15.49 1.44 9.64
N ARG A 170 -14.20 1.31 9.83
CA ARG A 170 -13.22 2.39 9.84
C ARG A 170 -12.39 2.30 8.58
N GLU A 171 -12.47 3.32 7.76
CA GLU A 171 -11.83 3.41 6.45
C GLU A 171 -10.77 4.51 6.47
N TYR A 172 -9.55 4.18 6.07
CA TYR A 172 -8.45 5.10 5.90
C TYR A 172 -7.90 4.94 4.49
N LEU A 173 -7.89 6.02 3.73
CA LEU A 173 -7.32 6.06 2.39
C LEU A 173 -6.26 7.16 2.34
N LEU A 174 -5.09 6.84 1.80
CA LEU A 174 -3.99 7.76 1.61
C LEU A 174 -3.49 7.67 0.18
N ALA A 175 -3.34 8.81 -0.50
CA ALA A 175 -2.64 8.91 -1.78
C ALA A 175 -1.30 9.61 -1.59
N ASP A 176 -0.22 9.04 -2.13
CA ASP A 176 1.05 9.73 -2.27
C ASP A 176 1.31 10.07 -3.75
N PRO A 177 1.07 11.33 -4.16
CA PRO A 177 1.25 11.73 -5.55
C PRO A 177 2.72 11.75 -5.99
N ARG A 178 3.69 11.71 -5.07
CA ARG A 178 5.12 11.72 -5.39
C ARG A 178 5.61 10.40 -5.96
N ASN A 179 4.90 9.31 -5.67
CA ASN A 179 5.21 7.97 -6.16
C ASN A 179 4.03 7.27 -6.85
N GLY A 180 2.89 7.94 -6.99
CA GLY A 180 1.72 7.38 -7.65
C GLY A 180 1.16 6.17 -6.92
N THR A 181 1.00 6.23 -5.59
CA THR A 181 0.51 5.12 -4.78
C THR A 181 -0.74 5.54 -3.99
N VAL A 182 -1.69 4.62 -3.85
CA VAL A 182 -2.80 4.74 -2.90
C VAL A 182 -2.79 3.55 -1.96
N VAL A 183 -2.99 3.83 -0.67
CA VAL A 183 -3.09 2.80 0.37
C VAL A 183 -4.45 2.90 1.04
N GLU A 184 -5.09 1.75 1.21
CA GLU A 184 -6.25 1.54 2.07
C GLU A 184 -5.83 0.83 3.35
N LEU A 185 -6.38 1.25 4.48
CA LEU A 185 -6.50 0.46 5.69
C LEU A 185 -7.96 0.48 6.12
N ALA A 186 -8.61 -0.67 6.05
CA ALA A 186 -9.99 -0.86 6.44
C ALA A 186 -10.08 -1.82 7.62
N MET A 187 -10.85 -1.43 8.63
CA MET A 187 -11.13 -2.29 9.78
C MET A 187 -12.62 -2.29 10.07
N TRP A 188 -13.22 -3.48 10.17
CA TRP A 188 -14.65 -3.60 10.42
C TRP A 188 -15.00 -4.67 11.45
N ALA A 189 -16.08 -4.47 12.14
CA ALA A 189 -16.64 -5.42 13.11
C ALA A 189 -18.15 -5.35 13.11
N SER A 190 -18.81 -6.33 13.74
CA SER A 190 -20.22 -6.17 14.13
C SER A 190 -20.37 -5.04 15.14
N SER A 191 -21.54 -4.42 15.20
CA SER A 191 -21.84 -3.33 16.15
C SER A 191 -22.78 -3.87 17.26
N PRO A 192 -22.48 -3.66 18.54
CA PRO A 192 -21.22 -3.11 19.07
C PRO A 192 -20.06 -4.10 18.94
N PRO A 193 -18.84 -3.60 18.65
CA PRO A 193 -17.67 -4.46 18.57
C PRO A 193 -17.30 -4.99 19.96
N ARG A 194 -16.74 -6.21 20.02
CA ARG A 194 -16.28 -6.81 21.30
C ARG A 194 -15.14 -6.03 21.93
N VAL A 195 -14.23 -5.54 21.10
CA VAL A 195 -13.12 -4.70 21.52
C VAL A 195 -13.45 -3.27 21.11
N PRO A 196 -13.52 -2.30 22.06
CA PRO A 196 -13.77 -0.92 21.73
C PRO A 196 -12.63 -0.35 20.84
N TRP A 197 -12.99 0.62 20.00
CA TRP A 197 -12.00 1.27 19.13
C TRP A 197 -10.91 1.94 19.97
N SER A 198 -9.67 1.88 19.47
CA SER A 198 -8.52 2.51 20.13
C SER A 198 -8.60 4.04 20.10
N ALA A 199 -7.90 4.69 21.03
CA ALA A 199 -7.81 6.15 21.09
C ALA A 199 -6.82 6.79 20.10
N ARG A 200 -6.27 6.02 19.12
CA ARG A 200 -5.39 6.59 18.08
C ARG A 200 -6.16 7.58 17.22
N SER A 201 -5.55 8.74 16.98
CA SER A 201 -6.13 9.73 16.08
C SER A 201 -6.03 9.28 14.62
N ASP A 202 -6.99 9.71 13.79
CA ASP A 202 -6.97 9.40 12.37
C ASP A 202 -5.71 9.91 11.67
N VAL A 203 -5.21 11.08 12.10
CA VAL A 203 -3.97 11.67 11.56
C VAL A 203 -2.76 10.77 11.83
N GLU A 204 -2.67 10.15 13.02
CA GLU A 204 -1.59 9.20 13.33
C GLU A 204 -1.67 7.94 12.47
N VAL A 205 -2.88 7.44 12.20
CA VAL A 205 -3.06 6.28 11.32
C VAL A 205 -2.68 6.63 9.88
N LEU A 206 -3.14 7.76 9.35
CA LEU A 206 -2.78 8.22 8.01
C LEU A 206 -1.28 8.48 7.88
N ALA A 207 -0.64 9.07 8.88
CA ALA A 207 0.81 9.25 8.90
C ALA A 207 1.56 7.91 8.90
N ALA A 208 1.06 6.91 9.64
CA ALA A 208 1.65 5.58 9.66
C ALA A 208 1.53 4.84 8.31
N LEU A 209 0.51 5.15 7.51
CA LEU A 209 0.38 4.65 6.13
C LEU A 209 1.35 5.34 5.16
N ALA A 210 1.67 6.61 5.40
CA ALA A 210 2.57 7.39 4.54
C ALA A 210 4.05 7.00 4.70
N VAL A 211 4.50 6.72 5.93
CA VAL A 211 5.91 6.45 6.26
C VAL A 211 6.53 5.34 5.40
N PRO A 212 5.91 4.18 5.21
CA PRO A 212 6.47 3.11 4.39
C PRO A 212 6.66 3.49 2.93
N LEU A 213 5.76 4.30 2.37
CA LEU A 213 5.82 4.71 0.97
C LEU A 213 7.06 5.53 0.67
N CYS A 214 7.45 6.38 1.62
CA CYS A 214 8.67 7.19 1.54
C CYS A 214 9.93 6.31 1.40
N THR A 215 9.98 5.18 2.11
CA THR A 215 11.12 4.26 2.06
C THR A 215 11.07 3.31 0.87
N ALA A 216 9.86 2.91 0.47
CA ALA A 216 9.65 1.90 -0.57
C ALA A 216 9.90 2.40 -2.00
N TYR A 217 9.73 3.70 -2.22
CA TYR A 217 9.82 4.32 -3.55
C TYR A 217 10.86 5.43 -3.55
N ILE A 218 11.81 5.32 -4.49
CA ILE A 218 12.93 6.25 -4.62
C ILE A 218 12.41 7.68 -4.83
N ASP A 219 13.08 8.66 -4.21
CA ASP A 219 12.79 10.10 -4.27
C ASP A 219 11.39 10.51 -3.75
N SER A 220 10.69 9.63 -3.04
CA SER A 220 9.38 9.96 -2.46
C SER A 220 9.43 10.54 -1.05
N CYS A 221 10.61 10.54 -0.41
CA CYS A 221 10.84 11.21 0.87
C CYS A 221 11.23 12.68 0.69
N LEU A 222 10.72 13.56 1.57
CA LEU A 222 11.17 14.95 1.70
C LEU A 222 12.18 15.05 2.84
#